data_4e719280f0039d964b04a645c6acfa16
#
_entry.id   4e719280f0039d964b04a645c6acfa16
#
_cell.length_a   1.000
_cell.length_b   1.000
_cell.length_c   1.000
_cell.angle_alpha   90.00
_cell.angle_beta   90.00
_cell.angle_gamma   90.00
#
_symmetry.space_group_name_H-M   'P 1'
#
loop_
_entity.id
_entity.type
_entity.pdbx_description
1 polymer ?
#
loop_
_entity_poly.entity_id
_entity_poly.type
_entity_poly.pdbx_seq_one_letter_code
_entity_poly.pdbx_strand_id
1 'polypeptide(L)'
;MKDIFLIRHGRQCSKLCNVDVSLDESGRKQAKLAGKRLISYQLEKLYCSQLIRAKETAEIIGHCVNLPVEEVADIEEIHFGGFTGKTDEQIRTEYAEFRKERASHKEDLPYPEGGECGRDVVKRVMPKIKQICQREENRVAIVTHGGVIRSVCADILHTGQENKLKFGIDLENTSF
;
A
#
# COMPACT_ATOMS: atom_id res chain seq x y z
N MET A 1 -18.29 -13.17 9.84
CA MET A 1 -16.90 -13.22 9.30
C MET A 1 -16.67 -11.88 8.63
N LYS A 2 -15.49 -11.27 8.80
CA LYS A 2 -15.17 -9.98 8.21
C LYS A 2 -14.21 -10.16 7.04
N ASP A 3 -14.56 -9.59 5.89
CA ASP A 3 -13.73 -9.58 4.69
C ASP A 3 -13.06 -8.21 4.58
N ILE A 4 -11.73 -8.20 4.48
CA ILE A 4 -10.94 -6.97 4.30
C ILE A 4 -10.20 -7.05 2.97
N PHE A 5 -10.53 -6.12 2.08
CA PHE A 5 -9.88 -5.98 0.78
C PHE A 5 -8.79 -4.91 0.89
N LEU A 6 -7.52 -5.32 0.85
CA LEU A 6 -6.39 -4.40 0.79
C LEU A 6 -6.10 -4.07 -0.66
N ILE A 7 -6.27 -2.82 -1.05
CA ILE A 7 -6.17 -2.34 -2.43
C ILE A 7 -4.93 -1.45 -2.57
N ARG A 8 -4.05 -1.78 -3.50
CA ARG A 8 -2.97 -0.87 -3.87
C ARG A 8 -3.52 0.29 -4.69
N HIS A 9 -3.09 1.53 -4.41
CA HIS A 9 -3.45 2.71 -5.21
C HIS A 9 -3.18 2.53 -6.70
N GLY A 10 -3.87 3.29 -7.54
CA GLY A 10 -3.65 3.36 -8.98
C GLY A 10 -2.29 3.95 -9.36
N ARG A 11 -1.89 3.85 -10.62
CA ARG A 11 -0.61 4.38 -11.10
C ARG A 11 -0.51 5.88 -10.87
N GLN A 12 0.56 6.30 -10.18
CA GLN A 12 0.86 7.71 -9.92
C GLN A 12 1.49 8.41 -11.13
N CYS A 13 1.34 9.74 -11.21
CA CYS A 13 1.86 10.54 -12.33
C CYS A 13 3.37 10.86 -12.24
N SER A 14 4.11 10.22 -11.34
CA SER A 14 5.56 10.40 -11.18
C SER A 14 6.30 9.07 -11.24
N LYS A 15 7.53 9.11 -11.78
CA LYS A 15 8.49 8.00 -11.74
C LYS A 15 9.46 8.08 -10.55
N LEU A 16 9.39 9.16 -9.77
CA LEU A 16 10.22 9.33 -8.58
C LEU A 16 9.69 8.47 -7.43
N CYS A 17 10.61 7.93 -6.64
CA CYS A 17 10.28 7.08 -5.50
C CYS A 17 9.47 7.86 -4.47
N ASN A 18 8.33 7.32 -4.09
CA ASN A 18 7.47 7.75 -2.98
C ASN A 18 7.18 9.25 -2.88
N VAL A 19 7.08 9.97 -4.00
CA VAL A 19 6.57 11.34 -4.00
C VAL A 19 5.05 11.33 -3.84
N ASP A 20 4.50 12.28 -3.08
CA ASP A 20 3.06 12.37 -2.88
C ASP A 20 2.43 13.19 -4.02
N VAL A 21 1.92 12.49 -5.00
CA VAL A 21 1.34 13.05 -6.23
C VAL A 21 0.05 12.33 -6.61
N SER A 22 -0.72 12.95 -7.49
CA SER A 22 -1.97 12.40 -8.04
C SER A 22 -1.73 11.17 -8.93
N LEU A 23 -2.82 10.52 -9.34
CA LEU A 23 -2.80 9.47 -10.35
C LEU A 23 -2.51 10.03 -11.74
N ASP A 24 -1.91 9.22 -12.61
CA ASP A 24 -1.93 9.48 -14.04
C ASP A 24 -3.27 9.02 -14.66
N GLU A 25 -3.44 9.25 -15.95
CA GLU A 25 -4.66 8.85 -16.67
C GLU A 25 -4.89 7.32 -16.62
N SER A 26 -3.81 6.55 -16.71
CA SER A 26 -3.88 5.08 -16.60
C SER A 26 -4.31 4.66 -15.19
N GLY A 27 -3.77 5.30 -14.15
CA GLY A 27 -4.15 5.06 -12.75
C GLY A 27 -5.64 5.33 -12.48
N ARG A 28 -6.18 6.40 -13.05
CA ARG A 28 -7.62 6.69 -12.96
C ARG A 28 -8.47 5.62 -13.66
N LYS A 29 -8.04 5.15 -14.82
CA LYS A 29 -8.71 4.02 -15.51
C LYS A 29 -8.65 2.74 -14.70
N GLN A 30 -7.49 2.43 -14.10
CA GLN A 30 -7.31 1.28 -13.21
C GLN A 30 -8.26 1.37 -12.00
N ALA A 31 -8.31 2.50 -11.31
CA ALA A 31 -9.20 2.72 -10.17
C ALA A 31 -10.68 2.53 -10.54
N LYS A 32 -11.09 3.02 -11.72
CA LYS A 32 -12.46 2.84 -12.23
C LYS A 32 -12.80 1.38 -12.53
N LEU A 33 -11.85 0.61 -13.08
CA LEU A 33 -12.03 -0.82 -13.33
C LEU A 33 -12.14 -1.61 -12.02
N ALA A 34 -11.27 -1.32 -11.05
CA ALA A 34 -11.33 -1.91 -9.72
C ALA A 34 -12.67 -1.60 -9.02
N GLY A 35 -13.12 -0.33 -9.07
CA GLY A 35 -14.41 0.07 -8.52
C GLY A 35 -15.58 -0.70 -9.12
N LYS A 36 -15.62 -0.86 -10.45
CA LYS A 36 -16.66 -1.67 -11.12
C LYS A 36 -16.64 -3.14 -10.68
N ARG A 37 -15.45 -3.72 -10.52
CA ARG A 37 -15.32 -5.10 -10.02
C ARG A 37 -15.80 -5.24 -8.58
N LEU A 38 -15.51 -4.23 -7.74
CA LEU A 38 -15.87 -4.23 -6.33
C LEU A 38 -17.38 -4.12 -6.08
N ILE A 39 -18.21 -3.71 -7.05
CA ILE A 39 -19.68 -3.69 -6.93
C ILE A 39 -20.21 -5.07 -6.54
N SER A 40 -19.69 -6.15 -7.13
CA SER A 40 -20.15 -7.51 -6.86
C SER A 40 -19.82 -8.00 -5.44
N TYR A 41 -18.85 -7.36 -4.76
CA TYR A 41 -18.47 -7.71 -3.40
C TYR A 41 -19.31 -7.02 -2.32
N GLN A 42 -20.20 -6.09 -2.71
CA GLN A 42 -21.14 -5.42 -1.80
C GLN A 42 -20.45 -4.83 -0.58
N LEU A 43 -19.42 -4.01 -0.81
CA LEU A 43 -18.69 -3.33 0.27
C LEU A 43 -19.64 -2.49 1.13
N GLU A 44 -19.38 -2.45 2.42
CA GLU A 44 -20.14 -1.67 3.41
C GLU A 44 -19.39 -0.40 3.85
N LYS A 45 -18.06 -0.41 3.70
CA LYS A 45 -17.21 0.73 4.07
C LYS A 45 -15.94 0.78 3.22
N LEU A 46 -15.48 2.00 2.96
CA LEU A 46 -14.26 2.27 2.20
C LEU A 46 -13.34 3.21 2.97
N TYR A 47 -12.13 2.75 3.23
CA TYR A 47 -11.06 3.50 3.89
C TYR A 47 -9.93 3.81 2.93
N CYS A 48 -9.16 4.88 3.20
CA CYS A 48 -7.94 5.15 2.44
C CYS A 48 -6.83 5.76 3.29
N SER A 49 -5.59 5.58 2.82
CA SER A 49 -4.40 6.30 3.27
C SER A 49 -4.51 7.79 2.92
N GLN A 50 -3.82 8.63 3.68
CA GLN A 50 -3.80 10.08 3.52
C GLN A 50 -2.99 10.58 2.31
N LEU A 51 -2.21 9.72 1.64
CA LEU A 51 -1.46 10.11 0.44
C LEU A 51 -2.39 10.34 -0.76
N ILE A 52 -2.12 11.40 -1.54
CA ILE A 52 -2.97 11.89 -2.64
C ILE A 52 -3.38 10.77 -3.60
N ARG A 53 -2.43 9.92 -4.02
CA ARG A 53 -2.70 8.79 -4.92
C ARG A 53 -3.67 7.75 -4.37
N ALA A 54 -3.64 7.53 -3.05
CA ALA A 54 -4.56 6.60 -2.40
C ALA A 54 -5.95 7.21 -2.22
N LYS A 55 -6.03 8.49 -1.85
CA LYS A 55 -7.29 9.25 -1.77
C LYS A 55 -8.00 9.28 -3.12
N GLU A 56 -7.32 9.70 -4.18
CA GLU A 56 -7.89 9.77 -5.53
C GLU A 56 -8.37 8.39 -6.03
N THR A 57 -7.61 7.33 -5.73
CA THR A 57 -8.03 5.96 -6.03
C THR A 57 -9.31 5.59 -5.30
N ALA A 58 -9.37 5.87 -3.99
CA ALA A 58 -10.52 5.55 -3.15
C ALA A 58 -11.76 6.35 -3.55
N GLU A 59 -11.62 7.62 -3.87
CA GLU A 59 -12.73 8.47 -4.36
C GLU A 59 -13.35 7.91 -5.64
N ILE A 60 -12.51 7.51 -6.61
CA ILE A 60 -12.98 6.90 -7.86
C ILE A 60 -13.70 5.57 -7.59
N ILE A 61 -13.16 4.74 -6.69
CA ILE A 61 -13.81 3.49 -6.27
C ILE A 61 -15.12 3.79 -5.56
N GLY A 62 -15.12 4.74 -4.60
CA GLY A 62 -16.28 5.15 -3.81
C GLY A 62 -17.45 5.59 -4.69
N HIS A 63 -17.18 6.37 -5.73
CA HIS A 63 -18.19 6.71 -6.74
C HIS A 63 -18.80 5.50 -7.45
N CYS A 64 -17.98 4.46 -7.73
CA CYS A 64 -18.48 3.26 -8.40
C CYS A 64 -19.36 2.40 -7.48
N VAL A 65 -18.99 2.29 -6.20
CA VAL A 65 -19.68 1.43 -5.21
C VAL A 65 -20.69 2.19 -4.36
N ASN A 66 -20.85 3.51 -4.60
CA ASN A 66 -21.73 4.41 -3.86
C ASN A 66 -21.48 4.43 -2.34
N LEU A 67 -20.20 4.53 -1.95
CA LEU A 67 -19.77 4.62 -0.57
C LEU A 67 -18.91 5.87 -0.34
N PRO A 68 -19.10 6.56 0.81
CA PRO A 68 -18.18 7.61 1.24
C PRO A 68 -16.82 7.00 1.61
N VAL A 69 -15.75 7.79 1.42
CA VAL A 69 -14.39 7.42 1.79
C VAL A 69 -14.06 8.00 3.16
N GLU A 70 -13.46 7.19 4.03
CA GLU A 70 -12.92 7.60 5.33
C GLU A 70 -11.40 7.52 5.30
N GLU A 71 -10.73 8.65 5.57
CA GLU A 71 -9.27 8.69 5.68
C GLU A 71 -8.80 8.08 7.00
N VAL A 72 -7.74 7.29 6.94
CA VAL A 72 -7.11 6.65 8.09
C VAL A 72 -5.63 7.00 8.08
N ALA A 73 -5.14 7.59 9.17
CA ALA A 73 -3.73 7.84 9.39
C ALA A 73 -2.97 6.54 9.73
N ASP A 74 -1.66 6.57 9.57
CA ASP A 74 -0.73 5.48 9.87
C ASP A 74 -0.84 4.25 8.93
N ILE A 75 -1.54 4.39 7.79
CA ILE A 75 -1.57 3.38 6.72
C ILE A 75 -0.92 3.89 5.41
N GLU A 76 -0.11 4.95 5.49
CA GLU A 76 0.70 5.48 4.39
C GLU A 76 1.78 4.48 3.98
N GLU A 77 2.34 4.70 2.78
CA GLU A 77 3.43 3.86 2.25
C GLU A 77 4.63 3.84 3.20
N ILE A 78 5.39 2.75 3.16
CA ILE A 78 6.67 2.63 3.88
C ILE A 78 7.54 3.86 3.59
N HIS A 79 8.13 4.42 4.63
CA HIS A 79 9.04 5.55 4.47
C HIS A 79 10.35 5.06 3.86
N PHE A 80 10.63 5.49 2.64
CA PHE A 80 11.79 5.01 1.87
C PHE A 80 13.10 5.73 2.20
N GLY A 81 13.11 6.63 3.20
CA GLY A 81 14.31 7.37 3.60
C GLY A 81 14.98 8.07 2.42
N GLY A 82 16.28 7.86 2.26
CA GLY A 82 17.07 8.46 1.21
C GLY A 82 16.67 8.11 -0.23
N PHE A 83 15.79 7.14 -0.45
CA PHE A 83 15.26 6.85 -1.80
C PHE A 83 14.17 7.82 -2.22
N THR A 84 13.49 8.48 -1.27
CA THR A 84 12.37 9.36 -1.55
C THR A 84 12.78 10.49 -2.49
N GLY A 85 12.01 10.69 -3.57
CA GLY A 85 12.29 11.72 -4.58
C GLY A 85 13.37 11.37 -5.60
N LYS A 86 13.99 10.20 -5.52
CA LYS A 86 15.03 9.77 -6.47
C LYS A 86 14.42 8.92 -7.60
N THR A 87 15.14 8.90 -8.73
CA THR A 87 14.86 7.98 -9.83
C THR A 87 15.40 6.57 -9.52
N ASP A 88 14.90 5.56 -10.22
CA ASP A 88 15.42 4.18 -10.09
C ASP A 88 16.92 4.08 -10.44
N GLU A 89 17.42 4.91 -11.34
CA GLU A 89 18.83 4.94 -11.72
C GLU A 89 19.69 5.50 -10.59
N GLN A 90 19.27 6.61 -9.99
CA GLN A 90 19.94 7.19 -8.81
C GLN A 90 19.98 6.21 -7.65
N ILE A 91 18.83 5.55 -7.35
CA ILE A 91 18.76 4.54 -6.30
C ILE A 91 19.69 3.36 -6.57
N ARG A 92 19.76 2.88 -7.82
CA ARG A 92 20.66 1.78 -8.21
C ARG A 92 22.13 2.13 -8.03
N THR A 93 22.50 3.36 -8.32
CA THR A 93 23.89 3.84 -8.25
C THR A 93 24.29 4.20 -6.83
N GLU A 94 23.51 5.03 -6.15
CA GLU A 94 23.84 5.58 -4.84
C GLU A 94 23.71 4.54 -3.71
N TYR A 95 22.82 3.57 -3.84
CA TYR A 95 22.51 2.58 -2.80
C TYR A 95 22.74 1.13 -3.25
N ALA A 96 23.74 0.90 -4.11
CA ALA A 96 24.02 -0.43 -4.67
C ALA A 96 24.25 -1.50 -3.60
N GLU A 97 25.08 -1.21 -2.60
CA GLU A 97 25.42 -2.14 -1.52
C GLU A 97 24.18 -2.44 -0.64
N PHE A 98 23.43 -1.43 -0.24
CA PHE A 98 22.20 -1.61 0.51
C PHE A 98 21.20 -2.51 -0.24
N ARG A 99 21.04 -2.29 -1.55
CA ARG A 99 20.15 -3.12 -2.38
C ARG A 99 20.59 -4.57 -2.45
N LYS A 100 21.90 -4.81 -2.55
CA LYS A 100 22.50 -6.14 -2.54
C LYS A 100 22.26 -6.85 -1.21
N GLU A 101 22.50 -6.16 -0.10
CA GLU A 101 22.25 -6.68 1.24
C GLU A 101 20.78 -7.01 1.45
N ARG A 102 19.88 -6.08 1.13
CA ARG A 102 18.43 -6.29 1.21
C ARG A 102 17.94 -7.44 0.34
N ALA A 103 18.52 -7.64 -0.86
CA ALA A 103 18.20 -8.75 -1.74
C ALA A 103 18.64 -10.12 -1.20
N SER A 104 19.51 -10.16 -0.19
CA SER A 104 19.89 -11.39 0.49
C SER A 104 18.77 -11.99 1.34
N HIS A 105 17.76 -11.18 1.70
CA HIS A 105 16.63 -11.55 2.58
C HIS A 105 17.04 -12.15 3.94
N LYS A 106 18.20 -11.77 4.45
CA LYS A 106 18.66 -12.23 5.77
C LYS A 106 18.03 -11.44 6.90
N GLU A 107 17.80 -10.16 6.67
CA GLU A 107 17.27 -9.22 7.66
C GLU A 107 16.24 -8.29 7.06
N ASP A 108 15.32 -7.80 7.89
CA ASP A 108 14.38 -6.73 7.54
C ASP A 108 15.06 -5.37 7.76
N LEU A 109 15.88 -4.96 6.80
CA LEU A 109 16.66 -3.74 6.89
C LEU A 109 15.78 -2.49 6.73
N PRO A 110 15.93 -1.47 7.59
CA PRO A 110 15.31 -0.15 7.38
C PRO A 110 15.93 0.51 6.15
N TYR A 111 15.14 1.30 5.43
CA TYR A 111 15.69 2.11 4.33
C TYR A 111 16.70 3.12 4.85
N PRO A 112 17.76 3.44 4.08
CA PRO A 112 18.80 4.38 4.50
C PRO A 112 18.23 5.76 4.86
N GLU A 113 18.98 6.53 5.64
CA GLU A 113 18.64 7.92 5.99
C GLU A 113 17.26 8.03 6.67
N GLY A 114 17.02 7.20 7.69
CA GLY A 114 15.85 7.31 8.54
C GLY A 114 14.58 6.72 7.93
N GLY A 115 14.69 5.84 6.95
CA GLY A 115 13.53 5.12 6.43
C GLY A 115 13.07 3.98 7.34
N GLU A 116 11.90 3.42 7.02
CA GLU A 116 11.28 2.31 7.75
C GLU A 116 11.77 0.94 7.26
N CYS A 117 11.70 -0.05 8.13
CA CYS A 117 11.67 -1.47 7.74
C CYS A 117 10.22 -2.01 7.78
N GLY A 118 10.02 -3.27 7.42
CA GLY A 118 8.68 -3.88 7.43
C GLY A 118 8.08 -3.98 8.83
N ARG A 119 8.91 -4.21 9.86
CA ARG A 119 8.46 -4.23 11.27
C ARG A 119 7.92 -2.88 11.73
N ASP A 120 8.52 -1.77 11.28
CA ASP A 120 8.04 -0.43 11.61
C ASP A 120 6.66 -0.19 10.98
N VAL A 121 6.50 -0.59 9.71
CA VAL A 121 5.20 -0.53 9.02
C VAL A 121 4.15 -1.34 9.77
N VAL A 122 4.43 -2.59 10.13
CA VAL A 122 3.51 -3.45 10.89
C VAL A 122 3.11 -2.81 12.22
N LYS A 123 4.08 -2.23 12.95
CA LYS A 123 3.85 -1.59 14.24
C LYS A 123 2.82 -0.46 14.18
N ARG A 124 2.80 0.35 13.09
CA ARG A 124 1.83 1.45 12.92
C ARG A 124 0.52 1.02 12.25
N VAL A 125 0.59 0.10 11.29
CA VAL A 125 -0.56 -0.28 10.45
C VAL A 125 -1.49 -1.29 11.14
N MET A 126 -0.94 -2.34 11.79
CA MET A 126 -1.76 -3.41 12.37
C MET A 126 -2.73 -2.94 13.47
N PRO A 127 -2.40 -1.96 14.33
CA PRO A 127 -3.38 -1.39 15.25
C PRO A 127 -4.59 -0.78 14.52
N LYS A 128 -4.37 -0.11 13.38
CA LYS A 128 -5.46 0.49 12.58
C LYS A 128 -6.33 -0.58 11.91
N ILE A 129 -5.72 -1.61 11.34
CA ILE A 129 -6.47 -2.75 10.79
C ILE A 129 -7.30 -3.42 11.88
N LYS A 130 -6.73 -3.64 13.09
CA LYS A 130 -7.47 -4.22 14.22
C LYS A 130 -8.64 -3.34 14.64
N GLN A 131 -8.49 -2.02 14.70
CA GLN A 131 -9.59 -1.08 14.98
C GLN A 131 -10.71 -1.20 13.92
N ILE A 132 -10.36 -1.28 12.64
CA ILE A 132 -11.33 -1.50 11.56
C ILE A 132 -12.02 -2.86 11.72
N CYS A 133 -11.29 -3.90 12.12
CA CYS A 133 -11.87 -5.23 12.39
C CYS A 133 -12.91 -5.24 13.52
N GLN A 134 -12.82 -4.30 14.46
CA GLN A 134 -13.75 -4.19 15.59
C GLN A 134 -15.03 -3.41 15.23
N ARG A 135 -15.10 -2.73 14.09
CA ARG A 135 -16.29 -2.01 13.64
C ARG A 135 -17.38 -3.01 13.18
N GLU A 136 -18.59 -2.53 12.98
CA GLU A 136 -19.77 -3.37 12.68
C GLU A 136 -19.76 -3.91 11.25
N GLU A 137 -19.17 -3.17 10.29
CA GLU A 137 -19.18 -3.52 8.87
C GLU A 137 -18.44 -4.86 8.63
N ASN A 138 -19.01 -5.72 7.80
CA ASN A 138 -18.46 -7.05 7.51
C ASN A 138 -17.56 -7.08 6.29
N ARG A 139 -17.82 -6.22 5.29
CA ARG A 139 -17.06 -6.15 4.03
C ARG A 139 -16.51 -4.77 3.83
N VAL A 140 -15.21 -4.62 4.05
CA VAL A 140 -14.53 -3.33 4.00
C VAL A 140 -13.38 -3.36 3.01
N ALA A 141 -13.14 -2.23 2.34
CA ALA A 141 -11.97 -2.04 1.51
C ALA A 141 -11.07 -0.95 2.10
N ILE A 142 -9.76 -1.14 1.99
CA ILE A 142 -8.73 -0.21 2.46
C ILE A 142 -7.78 0.06 1.30
N VAL A 143 -7.84 1.28 0.74
CA VAL A 143 -6.90 1.71 -0.30
C VAL A 143 -5.61 2.20 0.35
N THR A 144 -4.52 1.49 0.08
CA THR A 144 -3.20 1.73 0.65
C THR A 144 -2.09 1.48 -0.39
N HIS A 145 -0.94 0.97 0.00
CA HIS A 145 0.30 0.96 -0.77
C HIS A 145 0.94 -0.43 -0.83
N GLY A 146 1.82 -0.62 -1.80
CA GLY A 146 2.45 -1.92 -2.04
C GLY A 146 3.32 -2.41 -0.89
N GLY A 147 4.12 -1.54 -0.28
CA GLY A 147 4.96 -1.88 0.87
C GLY A 147 4.14 -2.25 2.11
N VAL A 148 3.05 -1.51 2.35
CA VAL A 148 2.10 -1.79 3.45
C VAL A 148 1.46 -3.16 3.26
N ILE A 149 0.85 -3.43 2.11
CA ILE A 149 0.17 -4.70 1.83
C ILE A 149 1.14 -5.88 2.03
N ARG A 150 2.35 -5.79 1.48
CA ARG A 150 3.37 -6.84 1.64
C ARG A 150 3.78 -7.06 3.09
N SER A 151 3.94 -5.97 3.86
CA SER A 151 4.30 -6.06 5.29
C SER A 151 3.17 -6.67 6.11
N VAL A 152 1.93 -6.28 5.86
CA VAL A 152 0.74 -6.85 6.51
C VAL A 152 0.58 -8.34 6.18
N CYS A 153 0.74 -8.72 4.90
CA CYS A 153 0.68 -10.13 4.50
C CYS A 153 1.79 -10.96 5.16
N ALA A 154 3.02 -10.43 5.23
CA ALA A 154 4.14 -11.12 5.88
C ALA A 154 3.89 -11.34 7.37
N ASP A 155 3.26 -10.36 8.05
CA ASP A 155 2.91 -10.45 9.48
C ASP A 155 1.81 -11.50 9.72
N ILE A 156 0.72 -11.44 8.96
CA ILE A 156 -0.41 -12.38 9.08
C ILE A 156 0.01 -13.83 8.77
N LEU A 157 0.88 -14.01 7.78
CA LEU A 157 1.37 -15.33 7.37
C LEU A 157 2.57 -15.82 8.19
N HIS A 158 3.06 -15.02 9.15
CA HIS A 158 4.22 -15.35 10.01
C HIS A 158 5.48 -15.76 9.24
N THR A 159 5.73 -15.13 8.08
CA THR A 159 6.86 -15.51 7.20
C THR A 159 8.14 -14.72 7.46
N GLY A 160 8.10 -13.77 8.37
CA GLY A 160 9.17 -12.80 8.62
C GLY A 160 9.18 -11.64 7.62
N GLN A 161 9.46 -10.44 8.09
CA GLN A 161 9.44 -9.21 7.27
C GLN A 161 10.57 -9.16 6.25
N GLU A 162 11.68 -9.85 6.46
CA GLU A 162 12.77 -10.02 5.50
C GLU A 162 12.30 -10.74 4.23
N ASN A 163 11.24 -11.54 4.33
CA ASN A 163 10.66 -12.30 3.23
C ASN A 163 9.48 -11.61 2.52
N LYS A 164 9.04 -10.42 2.96
CA LYS A 164 7.85 -9.73 2.39
C LYS A 164 7.87 -9.50 0.87
N LEU A 165 9.06 -9.52 0.25
CA LEU A 165 9.21 -9.40 -1.20
C LEU A 165 9.26 -10.75 -1.94
N LYS A 166 9.38 -11.87 -1.21
CA LYS A 166 9.42 -13.22 -1.78
C LYS A 166 8.04 -13.79 -2.10
N PHE A 167 6.98 -13.20 -1.55
CA PHE A 167 5.63 -13.61 -1.94
C PHE A 167 5.46 -13.36 -3.44
N GLY A 168 5.07 -14.39 -4.16
CA GLY A 168 4.69 -14.28 -5.57
C GLY A 168 3.40 -13.49 -5.81
N ILE A 169 3.05 -12.60 -4.88
CA ILE A 169 1.91 -11.69 -5.04
C ILE A 169 2.33 -10.59 -6.00
N ASP A 170 1.82 -10.67 -7.20
CA ASP A 170 1.95 -9.58 -8.17
C ASP A 170 0.97 -8.46 -7.80
N LEU A 171 1.48 -7.54 -6.97
CA LEU A 171 0.72 -6.37 -6.56
C LEU A 171 0.80 -5.30 -7.64
N GLU A 172 0.09 -5.51 -8.74
CA GLU A 172 -0.15 -4.43 -9.70
C GLU A 172 -0.98 -3.30 -9.08
N ASN A 173 -0.98 -2.13 -9.72
CA ASN A 173 -1.81 -1.02 -9.29
C ASN A 173 -3.29 -1.42 -9.31
N THR A 174 -4.03 -1.11 -8.24
CA THR A 174 -5.43 -1.48 -8.00
C THR A 174 -5.71 -2.98 -7.87
N SER A 175 -4.69 -3.83 -7.67
CA SER A 175 -4.89 -5.22 -7.22
C SER A 175 -5.50 -5.27 -5.82
N PHE A 176 -6.28 -6.30 -5.55
CA PHE A 176 -6.86 -6.64 -4.25
C PHE A 176 -7.15 -8.13 -4.13
#